data_fe37e28c15dff29557deda6e158974a8
#
_entry.id   fe37e28c15dff29557deda6e158974a8
#
_cell.length_a   1.000
_cell.length_b   1.000
_cell.length_c   1.000
_cell.angle_alpha   90.00
_cell.angle_beta   90.00
_cell.angle_gamma   90.00
#
_symmetry.space_group_name_H-M   'P 1'
#
loop_
_entity.id
_entity.type
_entity.pdbx_description
1 polymer ?
#
loop_
_entity_poly.entity_id
_entity_poly.type
_entity_poly.pdbx_seq_one_letter_code
_entity_poly.pdbx_strand_id
1 'polypeptide(L)'
;MSVDVVIGIGNSFRRDDGVGLAVAEEVAKRGVRDVRVVTATGGPGAILEAWSGARLAVVVDAATGEGSCPGWIRRWTPGETADLGVVSSHAIGLPQAYALGQAVEQIPGRLVVLCVDVVDTDYGVGLTPAVAAAVPAAVEAIIAELDAERGA
;
A
#
# COMPACT_ATOMS: atom_id res chain seq x y z
N MET A 1 -14.39 16.74 8.27
CA MET A 1 -13.46 16.98 7.16
C MET A 1 -12.81 15.68 6.74
N SER A 2 -12.78 15.44 5.44
CA SER A 2 -12.15 14.25 4.88
C SER A 2 -10.65 14.38 4.97
N VAL A 3 -9.99 13.30 5.36
CA VAL A 3 -8.53 13.21 5.36
C VAL A 3 -8.09 12.16 4.36
N ASP A 4 -6.85 12.25 3.92
CA ASP A 4 -6.22 11.22 3.13
C ASP A 4 -5.49 10.27 4.08
N VAL A 5 -5.43 9.00 3.71
CA VAL A 5 -4.72 8.00 4.50
C VAL A 5 -3.73 7.23 3.64
N VAL A 6 -2.56 6.97 4.20
CA VAL A 6 -1.55 6.08 3.60
C VAL A 6 -1.48 4.85 4.49
N ILE A 7 -1.66 3.69 3.90
CA ILE A 7 -1.68 2.42 4.62
C ILE A 7 -0.52 1.56 4.13
N GLY A 8 0.47 1.35 4.99
CA GLY A 8 1.57 0.42 4.71
C GLY A 8 1.22 -0.95 5.25
N ILE A 9 1.20 -1.94 4.37
CA ILE A 9 0.89 -3.33 4.74
C ILE A 9 2.18 -4.14 4.72
N GLY A 10 2.39 -4.96 5.73
CA GLY A 10 3.53 -5.87 5.72
C GLY A 10 3.92 -6.40 7.08
N ASN A 11 5.01 -7.15 7.07
CA ASN A 11 5.63 -7.73 8.26
C ASN A 11 7.14 -7.51 8.19
N SER A 12 7.66 -6.66 9.08
CA SER A 12 9.08 -6.30 9.09
C SER A 12 10.00 -7.46 9.49
N PHE A 13 9.46 -8.54 10.00
CA PHE A 13 10.22 -9.74 10.36
C PHE A 13 10.31 -10.74 9.21
N ARG A 14 9.81 -10.39 8.03
CA ARG A 14 9.88 -11.21 6.83
C ARG A 14 10.55 -10.47 5.68
N ARG A 15 11.66 -9.85 5.96
CA ARG A 15 12.55 -9.15 5.00
C ARG A 15 11.78 -8.22 4.07
N ASP A 16 11.73 -8.50 2.76
CA ASP A 16 11.08 -7.62 1.78
C ASP A 16 9.59 -7.43 2.01
N ASP A 17 8.96 -8.32 2.74
CA ASP A 17 7.56 -8.16 3.13
C ASP A 17 7.34 -6.92 4.00
N GLY A 18 8.39 -6.35 4.55
CA GLY A 18 8.34 -5.10 5.30
C GLY A 18 8.40 -3.84 4.44
N VAL A 19 8.45 -3.95 3.11
CA VAL A 19 8.61 -2.76 2.25
C VAL A 19 7.46 -1.76 2.42
N GLY A 20 6.23 -2.25 2.54
CA GLY A 20 5.09 -1.36 2.75
C GLY A 20 5.22 -0.55 4.03
N LEU A 21 5.71 -1.18 5.10
CA LEU A 21 5.95 -0.49 6.37
C LEU A 21 7.05 0.55 6.24
N ALA A 22 8.14 0.21 5.55
CA ALA A 22 9.27 1.12 5.35
C ALA A 22 8.84 2.35 4.56
N VAL A 23 8.06 2.16 3.51
CA VAL A 23 7.54 3.28 2.69
C VAL A 23 6.62 4.16 3.53
N ALA A 24 5.70 3.57 4.28
CA ALA A 24 4.79 4.32 5.13
C ALA A 24 5.55 5.16 6.17
N GLU A 25 6.59 4.59 6.79
CA GLU A 25 7.42 5.32 7.75
C GLU A 25 8.09 6.54 7.10
N GLU A 26 8.60 6.39 5.89
CA GLU A 26 9.25 7.50 5.19
C GLU A 26 8.22 8.58 4.81
N VAL A 27 7.02 8.19 4.41
CA VAL A 27 5.94 9.16 4.16
C VAL A 27 5.61 9.93 5.43
N ALA A 28 5.52 9.24 6.57
CA ALA A 28 5.26 9.88 7.86
C ALA A 28 6.33 10.92 8.19
N LYS A 29 7.60 10.62 7.90
CA LYS A 29 8.71 11.55 8.14
C LYS A 29 8.63 12.82 7.29
N ARG A 30 7.95 12.76 6.13
CA ARG A 30 7.77 13.93 5.26
C ARG A 30 6.82 14.96 5.87
N GLY A 31 6.01 14.56 6.86
CA GLY A 31 5.11 15.48 7.55
C GLY A 31 4.05 16.11 6.65
N VAL A 32 3.51 15.35 5.69
CA VAL A 32 2.49 15.86 4.78
C VAL A 32 1.22 16.20 5.57
N ARG A 33 0.66 17.39 5.30
CA ARG A 33 -0.50 17.89 6.04
C ARG A 33 -1.77 17.12 5.67
N ASP A 34 -2.64 16.93 6.66
CA ASP A 34 -3.95 16.31 6.49
C ASP A 34 -3.87 14.88 5.95
N VAL A 35 -2.79 14.20 6.26
CA VAL A 35 -2.57 12.80 5.90
C VAL A 35 -2.33 11.99 7.16
N ARG A 36 -3.08 10.91 7.29
CA ARG A 36 -2.88 9.93 8.35
C ARG A 36 -2.09 8.76 7.78
N VAL A 37 -1.02 8.36 8.45
CA VAL A 37 -0.21 7.21 8.05
C VAL A 37 -0.46 6.07 9.03
N VAL A 38 -0.84 4.93 8.50
CA VAL A 38 -1.21 3.74 9.29
C VAL A 38 -0.44 2.54 8.77
N THR A 39 -0.04 1.65 9.64
CA THR A 39 0.55 0.37 9.24
C THR A 39 -0.37 -0.77 9.68
N ALA A 40 -0.39 -1.84 8.88
CA ALA A 40 -1.23 -2.99 9.13
C ALA A 40 -0.54 -4.28 8.67
N THR A 41 -0.96 -5.41 9.21
CA THR A 41 -0.40 -6.70 8.83
C THR A 41 -1.17 -7.40 7.71
N GLY A 42 -2.25 -6.79 7.20
CA GLY A 42 -2.93 -7.26 6.00
C GLY A 42 -4.30 -7.88 6.22
N GLY A 43 -4.80 -7.94 7.44
CA GLY A 43 -6.15 -8.46 7.68
C GLY A 43 -7.22 -7.52 7.10
N PRO A 44 -8.30 -8.06 6.49
CA PRO A 44 -9.31 -7.21 5.85
C PRO A 44 -9.99 -6.25 6.80
N GLY A 45 -10.24 -6.64 8.05
CA GLY A 45 -10.84 -5.76 9.05
C GLY A 45 -9.96 -4.57 9.39
N ALA A 46 -8.67 -4.79 9.55
CA ALA A 46 -7.72 -3.72 9.86
C ALA A 46 -7.62 -2.73 8.70
N ILE A 47 -7.62 -3.22 7.47
CA ILE A 47 -7.58 -2.37 6.27
C ILE A 47 -8.86 -1.54 6.17
N LEU A 48 -10.00 -2.16 6.35
CA LEU A 48 -11.30 -1.49 6.31
C LEU A 48 -11.38 -0.37 7.36
N GLU A 49 -10.95 -0.66 8.58
CA GLU A 49 -10.91 0.33 9.64
C GLU A 49 -9.97 1.50 9.29
N ALA A 50 -8.81 1.18 8.71
CA ALA A 50 -7.82 2.19 8.39
C ALA A 50 -8.30 3.20 7.35
N TRP A 51 -9.08 2.78 6.36
CA TRP A 51 -9.55 3.70 5.32
C TRP A 51 -10.96 4.25 5.54
N SER A 52 -11.63 3.87 6.62
CA SER A 52 -12.98 4.34 6.91
C SER A 52 -13.01 5.88 6.98
N GLY A 53 -13.89 6.48 6.21
CA GLY A 53 -14.05 7.93 6.15
C GLY A 53 -12.96 8.67 5.38
N ALA A 54 -12.02 7.99 4.77
CA ALA A 54 -10.96 8.65 3.99
C ALA A 54 -11.49 9.13 2.65
N ARG A 55 -11.02 10.30 2.22
CA ARG A 55 -11.27 10.82 0.87
C ARG A 55 -10.42 10.06 -0.14
N LEU A 56 -9.17 9.86 0.17
CA LEU A 56 -8.21 9.08 -0.62
C LEU A 56 -7.50 8.11 0.31
N ALA A 57 -7.39 6.87 -0.09
CA ALA A 57 -6.53 5.90 0.56
C ALA A 57 -5.48 5.41 -0.44
N VAL A 58 -4.21 5.52 -0.06
CA VAL A 58 -3.10 4.95 -0.81
C VAL A 58 -2.55 3.79 0.00
N VAL A 59 -2.65 2.60 -0.55
CA VAL A 59 -2.15 1.38 0.10
C VAL A 59 -0.84 0.99 -0.56
N VAL A 60 0.16 0.67 0.24
CA VAL A 60 1.45 0.19 -0.27
C VAL A 60 1.76 -1.17 0.35
N ASP A 61 2.11 -2.13 -0.51
CA ASP A 61 2.32 -3.52 -0.11
C ASP A 61 3.38 -4.18 -0.98
N ALA A 62 3.89 -5.30 -0.52
CA ALA A 62 4.83 -6.14 -1.26
C ALA A 62 4.06 -7.04 -2.22
N ALA A 63 4.61 -7.29 -3.39
CA ALA A 63 4.03 -8.19 -4.37
C ALA A 63 5.01 -9.29 -4.76
N THR A 64 4.52 -10.52 -4.81
CA THR A 64 5.28 -11.67 -5.29
C THR A 64 4.53 -12.32 -6.45
N GLY A 65 5.22 -13.09 -7.27
CA GLY A 65 4.58 -13.83 -8.34
C GLY A 65 5.47 -13.99 -9.56
N GLU A 66 4.96 -14.73 -10.56
CA GLU A 66 5.67 -14.89 -11.82
C GLU A 66 5.81 -13.53 -12.51
N GLY A 67 6.98 -13.28 -13.05
CA GLY A 67 7.27 -12.03 -13.72
C GLY A 67 7.60 -10.88 -12.79
N SER A 68 7.72 -11.12 -11.49
CA SER A 68 8.16 -10.10 -10.54
C SER A 68 9.56 -9.63 -10.87
N CYS A 69 9.75 -8.32 -10.83
CA CYS A 69 11.06 -7.68 -10.98
C CYS A 69 11.34 -6.90 -9.69
N PRO A 70 12.21 -7.40 -8.81
CA PRO A 70 12.43 -6.76 -7.51
C PRO A 70 12.69 -5.26 -7.61
N GLY A 71 11.92 -4.50 -6.86
CA GLY A 71 12.00 -3.04 -6.87
C GLY A 71 11.08 -2.34 -7.85
N TRP A 72 10.38 -3.07 -8.71
CA TRP A 72 9.40 -2.45 -9.60
C TRP A 72 8.15 -2.07 -8.79
N ILE A 73 7.56 -0.93 -9.13
CA ILE A 73 6.36 -0.40 -8.49
C ILE A 73 5.22 -0.48 -9.48
N ARG A 74 4.15 -1.16 -9.09
CA ARG A 74 2.95 -1.34 -9.89
C ARG A 74 1.82 -0.59 -9.23
N ARG A 75 1.05 0.15 -10.03
CA ARG A 75 -0.09 0.93 -9.56
C ARG A 75 -1.39 0.27 -10.00
N TRP A 76 -2.34 0.20 -9.08
CA TRP A 76 -3.66 -0.35 -9.37
C TRP A 76 -4.73 0.50 -8.71
N THR A 77 -5.87 0.65 -9.41
CA THR A 77 -7.08 1.28 -8.87
C THR A 77 -8.28 0.39 -9.15
N PRO A 78 -9.33 0.43 -8.31
CA PRO A 78 -10.55 -0.34 -8.57
C PRO A 78 -11.17 0.04 -9.92
N GLY A 79 -11.67 -0.96 -10.64
CA GLY A 79 -12.20 -0.76 -11.98
C GLY A 79 -11.22 -1.03 -13.10
N GLU A 80 -9.93 -1.08 -12.81
CA GLU A 80 -8.95 -1.58 -13.75
C GLU A 80 -9.00 -3.11 -13.73
N THR A 81 -9.15 -3.73 -14.89
CA THR A 81 -9.23 -5.18 -15.01
C THR A 81 -7.87 -5.84 -14.86
N ALA A 82 -6.84 -5.05 -14.89
CA ALA A 82 -5.50 -5.56 -14.76
C ALA A 82 -5.25 -5.95 -13.31
N ASP A 83 -5.46 -7.13 -13.05
CA ASP A 83 -4.47 -7.96 -12.40
C ASP A 83 -4.01 -7.56 -11.03
N LEU A 84 -4.93 -7.50 -10.14
CA LEU A 84 -4.62 -8.02 -8.82
C LEU A 84 -4.21 -9.49 -8.93
N GLY A 85 -4.10 -10.05 -10.13
CA GLY A 85 -3.56 -11.35 -10.36
C GLY A 85 -2.06 -11.42 -10.12
N VAL A 86 -1.39 -10.28 -10.13
CA VAL A 86 -0.04 -10.19 -9.58
C VAL A 86 -0.23 -9.99 -8.10
N VAL A 87 -0.05 -11.02 -7.41
CA VAL A 87 -0.52 -11.21 -6.07
C VAL A 87 0.44 -10.53 -5.11
N SER A 88 -0.04 -9.54 -4.39
CA SER A 88 0.63 -9.12 -3.19
C SER A 88 0.71 -10.32 -2.26
N SER A 89 1.75 -10.41 -1.44
CA SER A 89 1.84 -11.46 -0.43
C SER A 89 0.68 -11.38 0.58
N HIS A 90 -0.08 -10.27 0.57
CA HIS A 90 -1.26 -10.04 1.39
C HIS A 90 -2.51 -9.84 0.54
N ALA A 91 -2.52 -10.36 -0.68
CA ALA A 91 -3.62 -10.20 -1.64
C ALA A 91 -4.97 -10.65 -1.10
N ILE A 92 -4.97 -11.59 -0.17
CA ILE A 92 -6.20 -12.08 0.44
C ILE A 92 -6.90 -10.99 1.25
N GLY A 93 -6.15 -10.11 1.91
CA GLY A 93 -6.72 -9.07 2.76
C GLY A 93 -7.33 -7.90 1.99
N LEU A 94 -6.67 -7.44 0.96
CA LEU A 94 -7.05 -6.22 0.25
C LEU A 94 -8.30 -6.36 -0.60
N PRO A 95 -8.44 -7.36 -1.48
CA PRO A 95 -9.68 -7.55 -2.24
C PRO A 95 -10.88 -7.82 -1.33
N GLN A 96 -10.68 -8.56 -0.24
CA GLN A 96 -11.75 -8.84 0.72
C GLN A 96 -12.17 -7.58 1.47
N ALA A 97 -11.21 -6.74 1.87
CA ALA A 97 -11.51 -5.48 2.51
C ALA A 97 -12.32 -4.56 1.58
N TYR A 98 -11.97 -4.53 0.31
CA TYR A 98 -12.68 -3.72 -0.66
C TYR A 98 -14.11 -4.24 -0.87
N ALA A 99 -14.29 -5.55 -1.03
CA ALA A 99 -15.61 -6.16 -1.19
C ALA A 99 -16.49 -5.93 0.04
N LEU A 100 -15.92 -6.12 1.24
CA LEU A 100 -16.64 -5.89 2.48
C LEU A 100 -17.00 -4.42 2.63
N GLY A 101 -16.05 -3.52 2.33
CA GLY A 101 -16.28 -2.08 2.38
C GLY A 101 -17.40 -1.63 1.46
N GLN A 102 -17.48 -2.20 0.26
CA GLN A 102 -18.60 -1.92 -0.65
C GLN A 102 -19.93 -2.36 -0.05
N ALA A 103 -19.97 -3.53 0.58
CA ALA A 103 -21.18 -4.07 1.15
C ALA A 103 -21.71 -3.24 2.34
N VAL A 104 -20.82 -2.65 3.12
CA VAL A 104 -21.18 -1.83 4.30
C VAL A 104 -21.03 -0.34 4.05
N GLU A 105 -20.77 0.06 2.83
CA GLU A 105 -20.60 1.47 2.43
C GLU A 105 -19.47 2.17 3.18
N GLN A 106 -18.36 1.44 3.40
CA GLN A 106 -17.17 1.97 4.06
C GLN A 106 -15.93 1.79 3.17
N ILE A 107 -15.98 2.38 1.99
CA ILE A 107 -14.83 2.47 1.10
C ILE A 107 -14.34 3.92 1.06
N PRO A 108 -13.06 4.15 0.77
CA PRO A 108 -12.58 5.52 0.58
C PRO A 108 -13.22 6.13 -0.67
N GLY A 109 -13.22 7.44 -0.75
CA GLY A 109 -13.70 8.13 -1.95
C GLY A 109 -12.90 7.73 -3.18
N ARG A 110 -11.62 7.49 -3.00
CA ARG A 110 -10.72 7.00 -4.04
C ARG A 110 -9.70 6.06 -3.42
N LEU A 111 -9.37 4.98 -4.11
CA LEU A 111 -8.37 4.00 -3.65
C LEU A 111 -7.28 3.84 -4.70
N VAL A 112 -6.04 3.95 -4.28
CA VAL A 112 -4.86 3.67 -5.10
C VAL A 112 -4.01 2.64 -4.37
N VAL A 113 -3.62 1.59 -5.07
CA VAL A 113 -2.75 0.56 -4.50
C VAL A 113 -1.41 0.58 -5.23
N LEU A 114 -0.33 0.68 -4.48
CA LEU A 114 1.03 0.58 -4.99
C LEU A 114 1.63 -0.71 -4.47
N CYS A 115 2.05 -1.57 -5.38
CA CYS A 115 2.72 -2.83 -5.04
C CYS A 115 4.18 -2.73 -5.45
N VAL A 116 5.06 -3.06 -4.52
CA VAL A 116 6.50 -3.12 -4.79
C VAL A 116 6.87 -4.59 -4.97
N ASP A 117 7.40 -4.95 -6.14
CA ASP A 117 7.83 -6.32 -6.40
C ASP A 117 9.01 -6.67 -5.50
N VAL A 118 8.94 -7.84 -4.88
CA VAL A 118 9.92 -8.30 -3.90
C VAL A 118 10.45 -9.67 -4.27
N VAL A 119 11.55 -10.07 -3.64
CA VAL A 119 12.23 -11.33 -3.94
C VAL A 119 12.37 -12.23 -2.72
N ASP A 120 12.58 -11.67 -1.54
CA ASP A 120 12.88 -12.45 -0.33
C ASP A 120 11.90 -12.10 0.79
N THR A 121 11.00 -13.04 1.09
CA THR A 121 10.04 -12.90 2.18
C THR A 121 10.26 -13.95 3.28
N ASP A 122 11.44 -14.52 3.35
CA ASP A 122 11.83 -15.42 4.43
C ASP A 122 11.96 -14.66 5.75
N TYR A 123 11.98 -15.38 6.85
CA TYR A 123 12.15 -14.75 8.15
C TYR A 123 13.48 -14.01 8.25
N GLY A 124 13.42 -12.82 8.75
CA GLY A 124 14.58 -11.97 8.93
C GLY A 124 14.20 -10.50 8.91
N VAL A 125 15.18 -9.64 9.16
CA VAL A 125 14.98 -8.19 9.20
C VAL A 125 15.79 -7.55 8.07
N GLY A 126 15.18 -6.54 7.44
CA GLY A 126 15.84 -5.75 6.42
C GLY A 126 15.39 -6.09 5.01
N LEU A 127 15.45 -5.10 4.13
CA LEU A 127 15.07 -5.22 2.73
C LEU A 127 16.28 -5.64 1.89
N THR A 128 16.05 -6.42 0.84
CA THR A 128 17.11 -6.67 -0.15
C THR A 128 17.46 -5.37 -0.87
N PRO A 129 18.66 -5.26 -1.46
CA PRO A 129 19.12 -4.00 -2.04
C PRO A 129 18.20 -3.40 -3.10
N ALA A 130 17.65 -4.22 -4.00
CA ALA A 130 16.76 -3.72 -5.05
C ALA A 130 15.47 -3.15 -4.47
N VAL A 131 14.92 -3.82 -3.45
CA VAL A 131 13.69 -3.38 -2.80
C VAL A 131 13.95 -2.14 -1.95
N ALA A 132 15.05 -2.11 -1.20
CA ALA A 132 15.44 -0.93 -0.44
C ALA A 132 15.61 0.29 -1.36
N ALA A 133 16.22 0.10 -2.52
CA ALA A 133 16.43 1.16 -3.50
C ALA A 133 15.10 1.70 -4.07
N ALA A 134 14.03 0.91 -4.04
CA ALA A 134 12.72 1.32 -4.55
C ALA A 134 11.94 2.18 -3.55
N VAL A 135 12.30 2.18 -2.27
CA VAL A 135 11.56 2.94 -1.25
C VAL A 135 11.43 4.42 -1.59
N PRO A 136 12.49 5.15 -1.97
CA PRO A 136 12.33 6.57 -2.33
C PRO A 136 11.36 6.80 -3.48
N ALA A 137 11.40 5.96 -4.52
CA ALA A 137 10.48 6.10 -5.66
C ALA A 137 9.04 5.83 -5.26
N ALA A 138 8.80 4.85 -4.39
CA ALA A 138 7.47 4.56 -3.86
C ALA A 138 6.95 5.73 -3.02
N VAL A 139 7.80 6.34 -2.21
CA VAL A 139 7.43 7.52 -1.41
C VAL A 139 7.03 8.67 -2.34
N GLU A 140 7.82 8.96 -3.37
CA GLU A 140 7.49 10.02 -4.33
C GLU A 140 6.20 9.73 -5.07
N ALA A 141 5.94 8.48 -5.43
CA ALA A 141 4.69 8.09 -6.07
C ALA A 141 3.48 8.35 -5.15
N ILE A 142 3.61 8.06 -3.87
CA ILE A 142 2.56 8.34 -2.89
C ILE A 142 2.32 9.83 -2.75
N ILE A 143 3.40 10.61 -2.61
CA ILE A 143 3.29 12.06 -2.49
C ILE A 143 2.60 12.64 -3.73
N ALA A 144 2.92 12.14 -4.92
CA ALA A 144 2.29 12.59 -6.16
C ALA A 144 0.77 12.30 -6.16
N GLU A 145 0.35 11.14 -5.65
CA GLU A 145 -1.07 10.82 -5.54
C GLU A 145 -1.79 11.75 -4.56
N LEU A 146 -1.15 12.06 -3.44
CA LEU A 146 -1.71 12.98 -2.45
C LEU A 146 -1.86 14.38 -3.03
N ASP A 147 -0.85 14.85 -3.75
CA ASP A 147 -0.87 16.17 -4.39
C ASP A 147 -1.91 16.26 -5.49
N ALA A 148 -2.06 15.21 -6.30
CA ALA A 148 -3.07 15.14 -7.36
C ALA A 148 -4.48 15.23 -6.78
N GLU A 149 -4.72 14.57 -5.65
CA GLU A 149 -6.02 14.60 -5.00
C GLU A 149 -6.35 16.00 -4.48
N ARG A 150 -5.36 16.73 -3.97
CA ARG A 150 -5.54 18.08 -3.45
C ARG A 150 -5.75 19.12 -4.56
N GLY A 151 -5.14 18.87 -5.72
CA GLY A 151 -5.27 19.75 -6.87
C GLY A 151 -6.57 19.58 -7.64
N ALA A 152 -7.35 18.55 -7.29
CA ALA A 152 -8.59 18.22 -7.99
C ALA A 152 -9.77 19.07 -7.49
#